data_a81b63a911b606a0195037ccd9079f76
#
_entry.id   a81b63a911b606a0195037ccd9079f76
#
_cell.length_a   1.000
_cell.length_b   1.000
_cell.length_c   1.000
_cell.angle_alpha   90.00
_cell.angle_beta   90.00
_cell.angle_gamma   90.00
#
_symmetry.space_group_name_H-M   'P 1'
#
loop_
_entity.id
_entity.type
_entity.pdbx_description
1 polymer ?
#
loop_
_entity_poly.entity_id
_entity_poly.type
_entity_poly.pdbx_seq_one_letter_code
_entity_poly.pdbx_strand_id
1 'polypeptide(L)'
;VGTVKEAEQRLADGTANGYLTADNNGRLAMTVSRETAVTAKDSTQSSGLDISLAALRGVIDLYNRTDAVTRQTIADNPQAALSRNFWNSVGQNVDMTHETTLTHFQPDAIARYYYALLAMSCMMAMGYSISTVAAAQANLSALGIRRTVAPLSRAKQLVAGFLSCWLCSSVALSIALAYIRLACNVSLGGREPAAIFAVIIASFMTSSAGTLLGAVPKLSYDTKYGLSSGIACTLSLFTGLYGGFAMQISDWIARNAPILGTINPAQQVTNLFYDILYYDSYQPFITTCAILLAMSAVFLLAGIAMLRRQRYEHL
;
A
#
# COMPACT_ATOMS: atom_id res chain seq x y z
N VAL A 1 22.43 30.90 -19.53
CA VAL A 1 22.48 32.01 -18.55
C VAL A 1 21.77 33.18 -19.20
N GLY A 2 20.54 33.43 -18.75
CA GLY A 2 19.69 34.54 -19.22
C GLY A 2 19.79 35.76 -18.30
N THR A 3 19.22 36.88 -18.71
CA THR A 3 19.07 38.05 -17.85
C THR A 3 17.95 37.81 -16.82
N VAL A 4 18.01 38.53 -15.66
CA VAL A 4 16.95 38.45 -14.64
C VAL A 4 15.57 38.76 -15.21
N LYS A 5 15.49 39.76 -16.12
CA LYS A 5 14.25 40.13 -16.84
C LYS A 5 13.66 38.96 -17.66
N GLU A 6 14.53 38.20 -18.31
CA GLU A 6 14.10 37.05 -19.12
C GLU A 6 13.62 35.88 -18.21
N ALA A 7 14.24 35.70 -17.05
CA ALA A 7 13.82 34.73 -16.05
C ALA A 7 12.46 35.10 -15.42
N GLU A 8 12.26 36.41 -15.12
CA GLU A 8 11.00 36.94 -14.62
C GLU A 8 9.86 36.77 -15.65
N GLN A 9 10.18 37.00 -16.92
CA GLN A 9 9.21 36.80 -17.99
C GLN A 9 8.80 35.36 -18.16
N ARG A 10 9.75 34.41 -18.11
CA ARG A 10 9.46 32.97 -18.16
C ARG A 10 8.67 32.50 -16.93
N LEU A 11 8.91 33.12 -15.77
CA LEU A 11 8.14 32.85 -14.56
C LEU A 11 6.68 33.34 -14.69
N ALA A 12 6.50 34.56 -15.30
CA ALA A 12 5.18 35.11 -15.55
C ALA A 12 4.40 34.34 -16.62
N ASP A 13 5.08 33.84 -17.65
CA ASP A 13 4.51 33.00 -18.71
C ASP A 13 4.23 31.57 -18.29
N GLY A 14 4.54 31.17 -17.04
CA GLY A 14 4.33 29.82 -16.50
C GLY A 14 5.25 28.76 -17.13
N THR A 15 6.27 29.15 -17.91
CA THR A 15 7.24 28.25 -18.54
C THR A 15 8.38 27.82 -17.58
N ALA A 16 8.50 28.49 -16.41
CA ALA A 16 9.43 28.16 -15.36
C ALA A 16 8.74 28.22 -13.99
N ASN A 17 9.04 27.27 -13.12
CA ASN A 17 8.52 27.20 -11.75
C ASN A 17 9.30 28.08 -10.76
N GLY A 18 10.50 28.49 -11.12
CA GLY A 18 11.40 29.32 -10.33
C GLY A 18 12.70 29.60 -11.08
N TYR A 19 13.52 30.49 -10.51
CA TYR A 19 14.86 30.78 -11.02
C TYR A 19 15.84 31.04 -9.89
N LEU A 20 17.14 30.90 -10.18
CA LEU A 20 18.23 31.19 -9.27
C LEU A 20 18.94 32.46 -9.73
N THR A 21 19.23 33.36 -8.79
CA THR A 21 20.05 34.54 -9.00
C THR A 21 21.28 34.48 -8.11
N ALA A 22 22.41 34.95 -8.62
CA ALA A 22 23.57 35.26 -7.82
C ALA A 22 23.66 36.78 -7.61
N ASP A 23 23.87 37.19 -6.37
CA ASP A 23 24.15 38.58 -6.06
C ASP A 23 25.61 38.97 -6.44
N ASN A 24 25.98 40.24 -6.30
CA ASN A 24 27.32 40.74 -6.57
C ASN A 24 28.42 40.07 -5.74
N ASN A 25 28.02 39.43 -4.64
CA ASN A 25 28.88 38.68 -3.74
C ASN A 25 28.90 37.17 -4.03
N GLY A 26 28.23 36.72 -5.08
CA GLY A 26 28.15 35.32 -5.47
C GLY A 26 27.18 34.49 -4.60
N ARG A 27 26.39 35.11 -3.70
CA ARG A 27 25.36 34.42 -2.94
C ARG A 27 24.20 34.04 -3.86
N LEU A 28 23.78 32.79 -3.75
CA LEU A 28 22.64 32.28 -4.48
C LEU A 28 21.33 32.58 -3.74
N ALA A 29 20.36 33.12 -4.48
CA ALA A 29 18.99 33.31 -4.04
C ALA A 29 18.03 32.60 -4.98
N MET A 30 17.01 31.94 -4.44
CA MET A 30 15.98 31.25 -5.20
C MET A 30 14.68 32.03 -5.14
N THR A 31 14.12 32.34 -6.31
CA THR A 31 12.78 32.90 -6.48
C THR A 31 11.88 31.85 -7.10
N VAL A 32 10.72 31.61 -6.49
CA VAL A 32 9.75 30.60 -6.92
C VAL A 32 8.44 31.32 -7.25
N SER A 33 7.68 30.85 -8.23
CA SER A 33 6.36 31.42 -8.54
C SER A 33 5.41 31.23 -7.35
N ARG A 34 4.46 32.16 -7.23
CA ARG A 34 3.43 32.09 -6.18
C ARG A 34 2.58 30.82 -6.31
N GLU A 35 2.32 30.40 -7.53
CA GLU A 35 1.56 29.21 -7.85
C GLU A 35 2.30 27.94 -7.40
N THR A 36 3.59 27.82 -7.71
CA THR A 36 4.45 26.73 -7.26
C THR A 36 4.59 26.72 -5.73
N ALA A 37 4.68 27.88 -5.09
CA ALA A 37 4.77 27.99 -3.63
C ALA A 37 3.46 27.61 -2.93
N VAL A 38 2.31 27.89 -3.52
CA VAL A 38 0.99 27.47 -3.02
C VAL A 38 0.79 25.98 -3.23
N THR A 39 1.09 25.47 -4.43
CA THR A 39 0.99 24.05 -4.76
C THR A 39 1.91 23.20 -3.87
N ALA A 40 3.10 23.69 -3.53
CA ALA A 40 4.01 23.01 -2.58
C ALA A 40 3.50 23.02 -1.14
N LYS A 41 2.64 23.98 -0.75
CA LYS A 41 2.01 24.00 0.58
C LYS A 41 0.72 23.19 0.66
N ASP A 42 0.10 22.93 -0.47
CA ASP A 42 -1.15 22.16 -0.54
C ASP A 42 -0.84 20.66 -0.53
N SER A 43 -0.98 20.05 0.64
CA SER A 43 -0.69 18.62 0.87
C SER A 43 -1.50 17.65 0.00
N THR A 44 -2.48 18.15 -0.74
CA THR A 44 -3.32 17.34 -1.64
C THR A 44 -2.73 17.11 -3.03
N GLN A 45 -1.80 17.95 -3.48
CA GLN A 45 -1.17 17.84 -4.82
C GLN A 45 0.36 17.74 -4.80
N SER A 46 1.01 17.87 -3.64
CA SER A 46 2.43 18.17 -3.53
C SER A 46 3.37 16.99 -3.32
N SER A 47 3.02 15.77 -3.70
CA SER A 47 3.81 14.56 -3.35
C SER A 47 5.27 14.51 -3.86
N GLY A 48 5.91 15.61 -4.13
CA GLY A 48 7.32 15.69 -4.52
C GLY A 48 7.86 17.11 -4.66
N LEU A 49 7.00 18.10 -4.86
CA LEU A 49 7.41 19.47 -5.14
C LEU A 49 7.95 20.19 -3.89
N ASP A 50 7.31 20.01 -2.75
CA ASP A 50 7.75 20.51 -1.44
C ASP A 50 9.08 19.90 -1.00
N ILE A 51 9.25 18.58 -1.21
CA ILE A 51 10.51 17.86 -0.93
C ILE A 51 11.62 18.39 -1.85
N SER A 52 11.33 18.53 -3.15
CA SER A 52 12.29 19.04 -4.13
C SER A 52 12.71 20.48 -3.84
N LEU A 53 11.76 21.34 -3.46
CA LEU A 53 12.05 22.71 -3.07
C LEU A 53 12.81 22.80 -1.76
N ALA A 54 12.50 21.96 -0.78
CA ALA A 54 13.24 21.89 0.48
C ALA A 54 14.67 21.40 0.26
N ALA A 55 14.86 20.37 -0.58
CA ALA A 55 16.18 19.88 -0.97
C ALA A 55 17.00 20.97 -1.69
N LEU A 56 16.40 21.65 -2.66
CA LEU A 56 17.07 22.74 -3.40
C LEU A 56 17.46 23.91 -2.48
N ARG A 57 16.58 24.28 -1.54
CA ARG A 57 16.91 25.28 -0.50
C ARG A 57 18.08 24.82 0.36
N GLY A 58 18.08 23.56 0.77
CA GLY A 58 19.19 23.00 1.55
C GLY A 58 20.54 23.07 0.81
N VAL A 59 20.55 22.78 -0.49
CA VAL A 59 21.74 22.89 -1.33
C VAL A 59 22.21 24.35 -1.46
N ILE A 60 21.29 25.29 -1.66
CA ILE A 60 21.61 26.72 -1.76
C ILE A 60 22.16 27.26 -0.44
N ASP A 61 21.54 26.88 0.68
CA ASP A 61 22.01 27.30 2.01
C ASP A 61 23.39 26.72 2.33
N LEU A 62 23.63 25.46 1.96
CA LEU A 62 24.96 24.83 2.11
C LEU A 62 26.00 25.55 1.28
N TYR A 63 25.70 25.82 -0.01
CA TYR A 63 26.59 26.58 -0.88
C TYR A 63 26.93 27.96 -0.31
N ASN A 64 25.92 28.72 0.08
CA ASN A 64 26.10 30.07 0.64
C ASN A 64 26.93 30.07 1.92
N ARG A 65 26.74 29.09 2.81
CA ARG A 65 27.53 28.94 4.03
C ARG A 65 28.96 28.56 3.73
N THR A 66 29.18 27.59 2.83
CA THR A 66 30.52 27.17 2.44
C THR A 66 31.29 28.31 1.76
N ASP A 67 30.64 29.06 0.86
CA ASP A 67 31.25 30.22 0.21
C ASP A 67 31.63 31.32 1.24
N ALA A 68 30.72 31.61 2.20
CA ALA A 68 30.98 32.60 3.24
C ALA A 68 32.17 32.19 4.13
N VAL A 69 32.23 30.92 4.57
CA VAL A 69 33.33 30.39 5.39
C VAL A 69 34.64 30.39 4.60
N THR A 70 34.60 29.98 3.34
CA THR A 70 35.77 29.96 2.45
C THR A 70 36.35 31.38 2.29
N ARG A 71 35.51 32.39 2.02
CA ARG A 71 35.94 33.78 1.88
C ARG A 71 36.51 34.34 3.18
N GLN A 72 35.87 34.04 4.32
CA GLN A 72 36.36 34.46 5.62
C GLN A 72 37.71 33.84 5.93
N THR A 73 37.88 32.53 5.68
CA THR A 73 39.16 31.83 5.91
C THR A 73 40.27 32.38 5.03
N ILE A 74 39.98 32.72 3.77
CA ILE A 74 40.96 33.35 2.88
C ILE A 74 41.28 34.79 3.32
N ALA A 75 40.28 35.55 3.83
CA ALA A 75 40.51 36.88 4.34
C ALA A 75 41.40 36.88 5.61
N ASP A 76 41.17 35.90 6.49
CA ASP A 76 41.95 35.75 7.75
C ASP A 76 43.35 35.16 7.49
N ASN A 77 43.50 34.31 6.45
CA ASN A 77 44.77 33.69 6.07
C ASN A 77 44.90 33.57 4.53
N PRO A 78 45.45 34.60 3.85
CA PRO A 78 45.57 34.60 2.39
C PRO A 78 46.44 33.44 1.82
N GLN A 79 47.32 32.86 2.62
CA GLN A 79 48.16 31.73 2.20
C GLN A 79 47.32 30.42 2.07
N ALA A 80 46.17 30.36 2.74
CA ALA A 80 45.25 29.23 2.60
C ALA A 80 44.78 29.04 1.15
N ALA A 81 44.60 30.14 0.42
CA ALA A 81 44.19 30.11 -1.00
C ALA A 81 45.20 29.40 -1.90
N LEU A 82 46.44 29.32 -1.51
CA LEU A 82 47.53 28.63 -2.25
C LEU A 82 47.66 27.15 -1.88
N SER A 83 46.94 26.73 -0.83
CA SER A 83 47.02 25.35 -0.35
C SER A 83 46.08 24.42 -1.09
N ARG A 84 46.65 23.39 -1.75
CA ARG A 84 45.87 22.35 -2.43
C ARG A 84 44.95 21.57 -1.45
N ASN A 85 45.42 21.38 -0.21
CA ASN A 85 44.65 20.69 0.82
C ASN A 85 43.42 21.48 1.25
N PHE A 86 43.52 22.81 1.29
CA PHE A 86 42.36 23.69 1.56
C PHE A 86 41.26 23.50 0.50
N TRP A 87 41.61 23.58 -0.78
CA TRP A 87 40.65 23.39 -1.86
C TRP A 87 40.10 21.97 -1.92
N ASN A 88 40.90 20.97 -1.60
CA ASN A 88 40.43 19.60 -1.49
C ASN A 88 39.39 19.47 -0.34
N SER A 89 39.63 20.09 0.81
CA SER A 89 38.66 20.05 1.93
C SER A 89 37.38 20.85 1.67
N VAL A 90 37.44 21.96 0.94
CA VAL A 90 36.27 22.71 0.50
C VAL A 90 35.45 21.95 -0.54
N GLY A 91 36.13 21.19 -1.41
CA GLY A 91 35.47 20.36 -2.44
C GLY A 91 35.09 18.96 -1.97
N GLN A 92 35.44 18.55 -0.76
CA GLN A 92 35.00 17.27 -0.22
C GLN A 92 33.52 17.40 0.17
N ASN A 93 32.67 16.65 -0.53
CA ASN A 93 31.33 16.35 -0.04
C ASN A 93 31.50 15.52 1.24
N VAL A 94 31.36 16.17 2.37
CA VAL A 94 31.20 15.44 3.62
C VAL A 94 29.79 14.88 3.57
N ASP A 95 29.66 13.58 3.42
CA ASP A 95 28.40 12.86 3.61
C ASP A 95 27.95 13.08 5.08
N MET A 96 27.24 14.20 5.31
CA MET A 96 26.71 14.54 6.63
C MET A 96 25.47 13.76 6.98
N THR A 97 24.90 13.03 6.05
CA THR A 97 23.70 12.20 6.24
C THR A 97 24.05 10.76 5.92
N HIS A 98 24.22 9.95 6.94
CA HIS A 98 24.09 8.51 6.80
C HIS A 98 22.60 8.19 6.69
N GLU A 99 22.18 7.67 5.56
CA GLU A 99 20.86 7.08 5.40
C GLU A 99 20.81 5.82 6.29
N THR A 100 20.27 5.97 7.48
CA THR A 100 19.94 4.84 8.35
C THR A 100 18.57 4.36 7.95
N THR A 101 18.51 3.29 7.18
CA THR A 101 17.26 2.56 6.93
C THR A 101 16.81 1.93 8.24
N LEU A 102 15.73 2.46 8.82
CA LEU A 102 15.05 1.88 9.99
C LEU A 102 14.22 0.64 9.60
N THR A 103 14.19 0.32 8.32
CA THR A 103 13.40 -0.74 7.72
C THR A 103 14.30 -1.65 6.89
N HIS A 104 13.92 -2.92 6.76
CA HIS A 104 14.67 -3.92 6.00
C HIS A 104 14.84 -3.55 4.51
N PHE A 105 13.92 -2.74 3.98
CA PHE A 105 13.91 -2.27 2.60
C PHE A 105 13.46 -0.82 2.52
N GLN A 106 13.94 -0.06 1.52
CA GLN A 106 13.48 1.31 1.28
C GLN A 106 11.99 1.32 0.92
N PRO A 107 11.20 2.25 1.50
CA PRO A 107 9.79 2.40 1.17
C PRO A 107 9.58 2.65 -0.32
N ASP A 108 8.92 1.72 -1.00
CA ASP A 108 8.52 1.85 -2.39
C ASP A 108 7.00 2.03 -2.48
N ALA A 109 6.57 3.21 -2.94
CA ALA A 109 5.15 3.51 -3.15
C ALA A 109 4.50 2.55 -4.16
N ILE A 110 5.30 2.05 -5.12
CA ILE A 110 4.86 1.09 -6.13
C ILE A 110 4.56 -0.25 -5.48
N ALA A 111 5.40 -0.73 -4.56
CA ALA A 111 5.17 -1.98 -3.84
C ALA A 111 3.89 -1.92 -3.01
N ARG A 112 3.63 -0.80 -2.31
CA ARG A 112 2.38 -0.59 -1.56
C ARG A 112 1.14 -0.72 -2.47
N TYR A 113 1.19 -0.12 -3.65
CA TYR A 113 0.11 -0.23 -4.63
C TYR A 113 -0.17 -1.67 -5.04
N TYR A 114 0.87 -2.46 -5.36
CA TYR A 114 0.70 -3.85 -5.76
C TYR A 114 0.19 -4.74 -4.62
N TYR A 115 0.58 -4.48 -3.37
CA TYR A 115 0.05 -5.22 -2.22
C TYR A 115 -1.41 -4.89 -1.95
N ALA A 116 -1.83 -3.63 -2.11
CA ALA A 116 -3.23 -3.26 -2.04
C ALA A 116 -4.06 -3.88 -3.19
N LEU A 117 -3.49 -3.98 -4.39
CA LEU A 117 -4.09 -4.66 -5.54
C LEU A 117 -4.25 -6.17 -5.28
N LEU A 118 -3.23 -6.80 -4.68
CA LEU A 118 -3.29 -8.21 -4.28
C LEU A 118 -4.35 -8.43 -3.20
N ALA A 119 -4.48 -7.51 -2.25
CA ALA A 119 -5.53 -7.55 -1.24
C ALA A 119 -6.94 -7.43 -1.84
N MET A 120 -7.14 -6.53 -2.82
CA MET A 120 -8.39 -6.45 -3.56
C MET A 120 -8.70 -7.74 -4.32
N SER A 121 -7.70 -8.31 -5.03
CA SER A 121 -7.83 -9.58 -5.73
C SER A 121 -8.19 -10.73 -4.77
N CYS A 122 -7.58 -10.72 -3.58
CA CYS A 122 -7.92 -11.62 -2.48
C CYS A 122 -9.38 -11.48 -2.09
N MET A 123 -9.86 -10.28 -1.83
CA MET A 123 -11.27 -10.05 -1.45
C MET A 123 -12.25 -10.46 -2.57
N MET A 124 -11.90 -10.28 -3.84
CA MET A 124 -12.71 -10.75 -4.97
C MET A 124 -12.86 -12.27 -5.00
N ALA A 125 -11.87 -13.02 -4.51
CA ALA A 125 -11.94 -14.48 -4.42
C ALA A 125 -13.03 -15.02 -3.46
N MET A 126 -13.71 -14.16 -2.67
CA MET A 126 -14.93 -14.55 -1.93
C MET A 126 -15.99 -15.19 -2.83
N GLY A 127 -16.02 -14.83 -4.11
CA GLY A 127 -16.94 -15.40 -5.11
C GLY A 127 -16.88 -16.92 -5.21
N TYR A 128 -15.72 -17.55 -5.03
CA TYR A 128 -15.59 -19.01 -5.03
C TYR A 128 -16.42 -19.66 -3.90
N SER A 129 -16.32 -19.11 -2.69
CA SER A 129 -17.07 -19.63 -1.54
C SER A 129 -18.56 -19.36 -1.65
N ILE A 130 -18.95 -18.18 -2.17
CA ILE A 130 -20.37 -17.86 -2.44
C ILE A 130 -20.96 -18.86 -3.42
N SER A 131 -20.27 -19.16 -4.51
CA SER A 131 -20.71 -20.14 -5.53
C SER A 131 -20.89 -21.54 -4.92
N THR A 132 -19.93 -21.96 -4.08
CA THR A 132 -19.94 -23.29 -3.46
C THR A 132 -21.07 -23.41 -2.43
N VAL A 133 -21.29 -22.37 -1.63
CA VAL A 133 -22.38 -22.33 -0.64
C VAL A 133 -23.73 -22.31 -1.36
N ALA A 134 -23.88 -21.50 -2.43
CA ALA A 134 -25.10 -21.48 -3.24
C ALA A 134 -25.38 -22.84 -3.91
N ALA A 135 -24.35 -23.52 -4.39
CA ALA A 135 -24.46 -24.87 -4.94
C ALA A 135 -24.83 -25.97 -3.90
N ALA A 136 -24.67 -25.66 -2.60
CA ALA A 136 -25.08 -26.54 -1.52
C ALA A 136 -26.48 -26.24 -0.97
N GLN A 137 -27.08 -25.08 -1.32
CA GLN A 137 -28.39 -24.66 -0.85
C GLN A 137 -29.50 -25.06 -1.83
N ALA A 138 -30.47 -25.83 -1.37
CA ALA A 138 -31.58 -26.35 -2.19
C ALA A 138 -32.46 -25.24 -2.78
N ASN A 139 -32.61 -24.11 -2.09
CA ASN A 139 -33.40 -22.96 -2.52
C ASN A 139 -32.70 -22.10 -3.58
N LEU A 140 -31.40 -22.29 -3.83
CA LEU A 140 -30.61 -21.46 -4.76
C LEU A 140 -30.13 -22.22 -5.99
N SER A 141 -30.09 -23.57 -5.97
CA SER A 141 -29.61 -24.34 -7.10
C SER A 141 -30.23 -25.73 -7.22
N ALA A 142 -30.44 -26.21 -8.46
CA ALA A 142 -30.86 -27.56 -8.74
C ALA A 142 -29.83 -28.61 -8.24
N LEU A 143 -28.55 -28.26 -8.20
CA LEU A 143 -27.50 -29.07 -7.64
C LEU A 143 -27.66 -29.19 -6.10
N GLY A 144 -28.07 -28.12 -5.45
CA GLY A 144 -28.36 -28.11 -4.02
C GLY A 144 -29.51 -29.06 -3.67
N ILE A 145 -30.58 -29.11 -4.48
CA ILE A 145 -31.69 -30.08 -4.30
C ILE A 145 -31.15 -31.52 -4.36
N ARG A 146 -30.36 -31.84 -5.39
CA ARG A 146 -29.78 -33.21 -5.53
C ARG A 146 -28.84 -33.56 -4.38
N ARG A 147 -28.10 -32.60 -3.87
CA ARG A 147 -27.16 -32.80 -2.75
C ARG A 147 -27.87 -32.98 -1.41
N THR A 148 -29.06 -32.41 -1.21
CA THR A 148 -29.83 -32.59 0.04
C THR A 148 -30.40 -33.99 0.19
N VAL A 149 -30.69 -34.67 -0.92
CA VAL A 149 -31.19 -36.08 -0.91
C VAL A 149 -30.07 -37.13 -1.02
N ALA A 150 -28.82 -36.69 -1.22
CA ALA A 150 -27.67 -37.58 -1.29
C ALA A 150 -27.29 -38.10 0.13
N PRO A 151 -26.74 -39.33 0.26
CA PRO A 151 -26.38 -39.94 1.54
C PRO A 151 -25.14 -39.31 2.21
N LEU A 152 -24.74 -38.11 1.78
CA LEU A 152 -23.58 -37.38 2.31
C LEU A 152 -24.01 -36.38 3.38
N SER A 153 -23.39 -36.40 4.56
CA SER A 153 -23.71 -35.45 5.63
C SER A 153 -23.38 -34.01 5.20
N ARG A 154 -24.29 -33.07 5.51
CA ARG A 154 -24.14 -31.63 5.20
C ARG A 154 -22.81 -31.06 5.70
N ALA A 155 -22.34 -31.50 6.88
CA ALA A 155 -21.06 -31.06 7.43
C ALA A 155 -19.88 -31.46 6.54
N LYS A 156 -19.82 -32.71 6.07
CA LYS A 156 -18.76 -33.18 5.16
C LYS A 156 -18.79 -32.38 3.84
N GLN A 157 -19.98 -32.12 3.31
CA GLN A 157 -20.15 -31.37 2.07
C GLN A 157 -19.66 -29.91 2.22
N LEU A 158 -20.01 -29.25 3.35
CA LEU A 158 -19.57 -27.87 3.62
C LEU A 158 -18.05 -27.80 3.81
N VAL A 159 -17.47 -28.74 4.55
CA VAL A 159 -16.02 -28.80 4.77
C VAL A 159 -15.29 -29.05 3.44
N ALA A 160 -15.72 -30.02 2.63
CA ALA A 160 -15.12 -30.30 1.33
C ALA A 160 -15.23 -29.09 0.39
N GLY A 161 -16.40 -28.42 0.37
CA GLY A 161 -16.61 -27.19 -0.39
C GLY A 161 -15.71 -26.06 0.04
N PHE A 162 -15.60 -25.82 1.34
CA PHE A 162 -14.71 -24.81 1.92
C PHE A 162 -13.24 -25.07 1.56
N LEU A 163 -12.77 -26.31 1.73
CA LEU A 163 -11.39 -26.69 1.40
C LEU A 163 -11.09 -26.50 -0.10
N SER A 164 -12.04 -26.86 -0.97
CA SER A 164 -11.91 -26.63 -2.41
C SER A 164 -11.78 -25.15 -2.74
N CYS A 165 -12.62 -24.29 -2.14
CA CYS A 165 -12.56 -22.85 -2.35
C CYS A 165 -11.25 -22.24 -1.83
N TRP A 166 -10.84 -22.65 -0.64
CA TRP A 166 -9.57 -22.21 -0.07
C TRP A 166 -8.39 -22.59 -0.96
N LEU A 167 -8.35 -23.84 -1.46
CA LEU A 167 -7.30 -24.28 -2.38
C LEU A 167 -7.31 -23.48 -3.68
N CYS A 168 -8.47 -23.30 -4.32
CA CYS A 168 -8.61 -22.51 -5.54
C CYS A 168 -8.17 -21.05 -5.33
N SER A 169 -8.59 -20.42 -4.22
CA SER A 169 -8.19 -19.09 -3.87
C SER A 169 -6.68 -18.98 -3.62
N SER A 170 -6.09 -19.97 -2.94
CA SER A 170 -4.65 -20.02 -2.68
C SER A 170 -3.85 -20.11 -3.98
N VAL A 171 -4.29 -20.95 -4.92
CA VAL A 171 -3.65 -21.09 -6.24
C VAL A 171 -3.77 -19.79 -7.04
N ALA A 172 -4.98 -19.21 -7.10
CA ALA A 172 -5.21 -17.97 -7.83
C ALA A 172 -4.36 -16.81 -7.29
N LEU A 173 -4.29 -16.66 -5.95
CA LEU A 173 -3.48 -15.63 -5.31
C LEU A 173 -1.98 -15.90 -5.46
N SER A 174 -1.55 -17.16 -5.46
CA SER A 174 -0.15 -17.52 -5.73
C SER A 174 0.26 -17.13 -7.14
N ILE A 175 -0.62 -17.33 -8.14
CA ILE A 175 -0.39 -16.89 -9.52
C ILE A 175 -0.31 -15.35 -9.58
N ALA A 176 -1.21 -14.64 -8.90
CA ALA A 176 -1.19 -13.18 -8.84
C ALA A 176 0.10 -12.66 -8.18
N LEU A 177 0.53 -13.26 -7.06
CA LEU A 177 1.79 -12.93 -6.40
C LEU A 177 2.99 -13.21 -7.30
N ALA A 178 3.01 -14.34 -7.98
CA ALA A 178 4.07 -14.69 -8.94
C ALA A 178 4.13 -13.68 -10.10
N TYR A 179 2.99 -13.24 -10.61
CA TYR A 179 2.91 -12.18 -11.62
C TYR A 179 3.52 -10.86 -11.10
N ILE A 180 3.13 -10.41 -9.92
CA ILE A 180 3.66 -9.20 -9.28
C ILE A 180 5.19 -9.31 -9.10
N ARG A 181 5.67 -10.47 -8.68
CA ARG A 181 7.10 -10.71 -8.45
C ARG A 181 7.90 -10.78 -9.75
N LEU A 182 7.40 -11.50 -10.76
CA LEU A 182 8.15 -11.81 -11.97
C LEU A 182 7.94 -10.78 -13.09
N ALA A 183 6.70 -10.33 -13.31
CA ALA A 183 6.36 -9.40 -14.38
C ALA A 183 6.50 -7.93 -13.96
N CYS A 184 6.10 -7.60 -12.72
CA CYS A 184 6.19 -6.22 -12.21
C CYS A 184 7.50 -5.97 -11.46
N ASN A 185 8.34 -7.00 -11.28
CA ASN A 185 9.65 -6.94 -10.61
C ASN A 185 9.63 -6.33 -9.19
N VAL A 186 8.51 -6.50 -8.47
CA VAL A 186 8.36 -6.04 -7.09
C VAL A 186 9.13 -6.98 -6.16
N SER A 187 10.05 -6.43 -5.37
CA SER A 187 10.84 -7.21 -4.42
C SER A 187 9.99 -7.68 -3.24
N LEU A 188 10.21 -8.93 -2.80
CA LEU A 188 9.66 -9.49 -1.56
C LEU A 188 10.70 -9.54 -0.43
N GLY A 189 11.80 -8.79 -0.57
CA GLY A 189 12.87 -8.73 0.43
C GLY A 189 13.61 -10.05 0.68
N GLY A 190 13.56 -11.02 -0.27
CA GLY A 190 14.17 -12.35 -0.09
C GLY A 190 13.42 -13.28 0.85
N ARG A 191 12.17 -12.95 1.22
CA ARG A 191 11.34 -13.72 2.17
C ARG A 191 10.18 -14.43 1.47
N GLU A 192 10.43 -15.04 0.33
CA GLU A 192 9.43 -15.74 -0.49
C GLU A 192 8.62 -16.81 0.29
N PRO A 193 9.20 -17.60 1.21
CA PRO A 193 8.41 -18.56 2.01
C PRO A 193 7.35 -17.89 2.89
N ALA A 194 7.68 -16.73 3.47
CA ALA A 194 6.71 -15.96 4.26
C ALA A 194 5.58 -15.40 3.39
N ALA A 195 5.89 -14.98 2.16
CA ALA A 195 4.89 -14.51 1.20
C ALA A 195 3.93 -15.62 0.75
N ILE A 196 4.42 -16.85 0.56
CA ILE A 196 3.58 -18.03 0.28
C ILE A 196 2.66 -18.31 1.49
N PHE A 197 3.20 -18.26 2.70
CA PHE A 197 2.40 -18.45 3.91
C PHE A 197 1.35 -17.34 4.06
N ALA A 198 1.69 -16.09 3.72
CA ALA A 198 0.76 -14.97 3.67
C ALA A 198 -0.42 -15.24 2.73
N VAL A 199 -0.17 -15.78 1.55
CA VAL A 199 -1.22 -16.16 0.58
C VAL A 199 -2.15 -17.22 1.18
N ILE A 200 -1.62 -18.23 1.88
CA ILE A 200 -2.40 -19.28 2.51
C ILE A 200 -3.34 -18.71 3.59
N ILE A 201 -2.85 -17.79 4.42
CA ILE A 201 -3.66 -17.12 5.46
C ILE A 201 -4.69 -16.18 4.85
N ALA A 202 -4.29 -15.36 3.89
CA ALA A 202 -5.19 -14.43 3.22
C ALA A 202 -6.32 -15.15 2.49
N SER A 203 -6.03 -16.22 1.76
CA SER A 203 -7.04 -17.03 1.07
C SER A 203 -7.97 -17.75 2.05
N PHE A 204 -7.48 -18.18 3.22
CA PHE A 204 -8.31 -18.76 4.26
C PHE A 204 -9.32 -17.75 4.81
N MET A 205 -8.87 -16.53 5.09
CA MET A 205 -9.74 -15.41 5.52
C MET A 205 -10.81 -15.11 4.47
N THR A 206 -10.41 -14.98 3.21
CA THR A 206 -11.34 -14.68 2.11
C THR A 206 -12.38 -15.77 1.91
N SER A 207 -11.98 -17.04 1.98
CA SER A 207 -12.89 -18.18 1.90
C SER A 207 -13.87 -18.20 3.07
N SER A 208 -13.43 -17.82 4.26
CA SER A 208 -14.28 -17.69 5.45
C SER A 208 -15.30 -16.56 5.30
N ALA A 209 -14.87 -15.38 4.83
CA ALA A 209 -15.74 -14.23 4.56
C ALA A 209 -16.76 -14.54 3.45
N GLY A 210 -16.33 -15.18 2.37
CA GLY A 210 -17.20 -15.62 1.29
C GLY A 210 -18.22 -16.68 1.74
N THR A 211 -17.85 -17.58 2.66
CA THR A 211 -18.78 -18.53 3.27
C THR A 211 -19.84 -17.84 4.11
N LEU A 212 -19.45 -16.83 4.90
CA LEU A 212 -20.38 -16.00 5.65
C LEU A 212 -21.38 -15.29 4.72
N LEU A 213 -20.88 -14.62 3.70
CA LEU A 213 -21.72 -13.87 2.75
C LEU A 213 -22.61 -14.82 1.93
N GLY A 214 -22.10 -15.98 1.54
CA GLY A 214 -22.87 -17.04 0.89
C GLY A 214 -23.99 -17.59 1.78
N ALA A 215 -23.77 -17.61 3.11
CA ALA A 215 -24.74 -18.08 4.08
C ALA A 215 -25.88 -17.09 4.39
N VAL A 216 -25.80 -15.83 3.94
CA VAL A 216 -26.86 -14.83 4.19
C VAL A 216 -28.20 -15.32 3.57
N PRO A 217 -29.28 -15.43 4.37
CA PRO A 217 -30.58 -15.88 3.87
C PRO A 217 -31.24 -14.82 3.00
N LYS A 218 -32.24 -15.23 2.21
CA LYS A 218 -33.14 -14.36 1.42
C LYS A 218 -32.48 -13.53 0.31
N LEU A 219 -31.18 -13.66 0.07
CA LEU A 219 -30.48 -13.00 -1.03
C LEU A 219 -30.26 -13.99 -2.20
N SER A 220 -30.49 -13.51 -3.42
CA SER A 220 -30.17 -14.27 -4.63
C SER A 220 -28.67 -14.46 -4.78
N TYR A 221 -28.24 -15.42 -5.59
CA TYR A 221 -26.82 -15.64 -5.90
C TYR A 221 -26.15 -14.38 -6.46
N ASP A 222 -26.80 -13.76 -7.47
CA ASP A 222 -26.27 -12.57 -8.13
C ASP A 222 -26.12 -11.38 -7.19
N THR A 223 -27.08 -11.20 -6.27
CA THR A 223 -27.00 -10.16 -5.24
C THR A 223 -25.84 -10.40 -4.30
N LYS A 224 -25.61 -11.65 -3.86
CA LYS A 224 -24.47 -11.99 -2.98
C LYS A 224 -23.14 -11.75 -3.69
N TYR A 225 -23.05 -12.12 -4.95
CA TYR A 225 -21.85 -11.92 -5.76
C TYR A 225 -21.58 -10.44 -6.00
N GLY A 226 -22.60 -9.66 -6.39
CA GLY A 226 -22.48 -8.22 -6.54
C GLY A 226 -22.09 -7.51 -5.23
N LEU A 227 -22.68 -7.94 -4.11
CA LEU A 227 -22.33 -7.42 -2.78
C LEU A 227 -20.87 -7.73 -2.40
N SER A 228 -20.37 -8.93 -2.73
CA SER A 228 -18.96 -9.28 -2.48
C SER A 228 -18.01 -8.38 -3.25
N SER A 229 -18.32 -8.08 -4.52
CA SER A 229 -17.53 -7.16 -5.34
C SER A 229 -17.57 -5.73 -4.79
N GLY A 230 -18.75 -5.25 -4.39
CA GLY A 230 -18.92 -3.94 -3.75
C GLY A 230 -18.11 -3.82 -2.45
N ILE A 231 -18.17 -4.84 -1.60
CA ILE A 231 -17.38 -4.91 -0.35
C ILE A 231 -15.88 -4.91 -0.68
N ALA A 232 -15.43 -5.72 -1.64
CA ALA A 232 -14.03 -5.79 -2.03
C ALA A 232 -13.51 -4.42 -2.49
N CYS A 233 -14.24 -3.74 -3.39
CA CYS A 233 -13.87 -2.41 -3.88
C CYS A 233 -13.85 -1.37 -2.75
N THR A 234 -14.89 -1.34 -1.90
CA THR A 234 -15.01 -0.37 -0.82
C THR A 234 -13.93 -0.54 0.23
N LEU A 235 -13.66 -1.77 0.67
CA LEU A 235 -12.61 -2.04 1.65
C LEU A 235 -11.22 -1.75 1.09
N SER A 236 -10.99 -1.99 -0.20
CA SER A 236 -9.73 -1.71 -0.87
C SER A 236 -9.51 -0.21 -1.10
N LEU A 237 -10.56 0.62 -1.14
CA LEU A 237 -10.43 2.08 -1.15
C LEU A 237 -9.63 2.56 0.07
N PHE A 238 -9.90 1.98 1.22
CA PHE A 238 -9.25 2.35 2.48
C PHE A 238 -7.82 1.80 2.63
N THR A 239 -7.36 0.95 1.72
CA THR A 239 -5.96 0.46 1.71
C THR A 239 -5.01 1.36 0.91
N GLY A 240 -5.53 2.40 0.24
CA GLY A 240 -4.73 3.29 -0.60
C GLY A 240 -4.59 2.84 -2.05
N LEU A 241 -5.41 1.87 -2.52
CA LEU A 241 -5.30 1.31 -3.87
C LEU A 241 -5.59 2.34 -4.97
N TYR A 242 -6.54 3.24 -4.78
CA TYR A 242 -7.06 4.13 -5.83
C TYR A 242 -6.30 5.47 -5.94
N GLY A 243 -4.99 5.46 -5.71
CA GLY A 243 -4.13 6.62 -5.90
C GLY A 243 -4.01 7.54 -4.69
N GLY A 244 -3.52 8.78 -4.90
CA GLY A 244 -3.14 9.70 -3.83
C GLY A 244 -4.25 10.02 -2.84
N PHE A 245 -5.47 10.22 -3.30
CA PHE A 245 -6.64 10.45 -2.44
C PHE A 245 -6.90 9.26 -1.48
N ALA A 246 -6.88 8.03 -2.01
CA ALA A 246 -7.09 6.84 -1.20
C ALA A 246 -5.93 6.60 -0.22
N MET A 247 -4.70 6.94 -0.60
CA MET A 247 -3.53 6.90 0.30
C MET A 247 -3.69 7.87 1.46
N GLN A 248 -4.16 9.10 1.20
CA GLN A 248 -4.42 10.09 2.26
C GLN A 248 -5.49 9.62 3.24
N ILE A 249 -6.57 9.00 2.74
CA ILE A 249 -7.60 8.41 3.61
C ILE A 249 -7.01 7.28 4.45
N SER A 250 -6.24 6.37 3.83
CA SER A 250 -5.58 5.27 4.53
C SER A 250 -4.65 5.77 5.64
N ASP A 251 -3.84 6.79 5.34
CA ASP A 251 -2.92 7.39 6.31
C ASP A 251 -3.66 8.16 7.42
N TRP A 252 -4.76 8.83 7.08
CA TRP A 252 -5.62 9.47 8.07
C TRP A 252 -6.25 8.45 9.03
N ILE A 253 -6.77 7.33 8.50
CA ILE A 253 -7.31 6.23 9.30
C ILE A 253 -6.24 5.65 10.21
N ALA A 254 -5.04 5.42 9.70
CA ALA A 254 -3.94 4.87 10.48
C ALA A 254 -3.56 5.76 11.68
N ARG A 255 -3.66 7.10 11.53
CA ARG A 255 -3.33 8.07 12.58
C ARG A 255 -4.47 8.32 13.56
N ASN A 256 -5.71 8.43 13.09
CA ASN A 256 -6.85 8.91 13.88
C ASN A 256 -7.81 7.81 14.34
N ALA A 257 -7.89 6.71 13.58
CA ALA A 257 -8.83 5.62 13.85
C ALA A 257 -8.21 4.24 13.52
N PRO A 258 -7.10 3.84 14.17
CA PRO A 258 -6.36 2.61 13.84
C PRO A 258 -7.22 1.34 13.95
N ILE A 259 -8.26 1.36 14.78
CA ILE A 259 -9.22 0.25 14.91
C ILE A 259 -9.92 -0.04 13.58
N LEU A 260 -10.28 0.98 12.79
CA LEU A 260 -10.90 0.79 11.48
C LEU A 260 -9.96 0.07 10.50
N GLY A 261 -8.67 0.40 10.53
CA GLY A 261 -7.65 -0.31 9.77
C GLY A 261 -7.50 -1.77 10.23
N THR A 262 -7.56 -2.02 11.54
CA THR A 262 -7.46 -3.37 12.09
C THR A 262 -8.66 -4.25 11.73
N ILE A 263 -9.86 -3.70 11.71
CA ILE A 263 -11.09 -4.45 11.36
C ILE A 263 -11.23 -4.64 9.85
N ASN A 264 -10.56 -3.84 9.02
CA ASN A 264 -10.62 -3.96 7.57
C ASN A 264 -9.78 -5.16 7.08
N PRO A 265 -10.41 -6.26 6.58
CA PRO A 265 -9.66 -7.42 6.12
C PRO A 265 -8.76 -7.12 4.91
N ALA A 266 -9.14 -6.22 4.01
CA ALA A 266 -8.30 -5.84 2.88
C ALA A 266 -7.03 -5.10 3.36
N GLN A 267 -7.15 -4.24 4.38
CA GLN A 267 -6.00 -3.58 5.00
C GLN A 267 -5.07 -4.59 5.67
N GLN A 268 -5.63 -5.59 6.38
CA GLN A 268 -4.82 -6.62 7.02
C GLN A 268 -4.08 -7.50 6.00
N VAL A 269 -4.69 -7.83 4.86
CA VAL A 269 -4.00 -8.53 3.78
C VAL A 269 -2.88 -7.65 3.19
N THR A 270 -3.11 -6.35 2.99
CA THR A 270 -2.06 -5.42 2.54
C THR A 270 -0.91 -5.36 3.55
N ASN A 271 -1.23 -5.23 4.83
CA ASN A 271 -0.24 -5.19 5.91
C ASN A 271 0.59 -6.47 5.96
N LEU A 272 0.00 -7.64 5.70
CA LEU A 272 0.67 -8.93 5.72
C LEU A 272 1.90 -8.96 4.79
N PHE A 273 1.75 -8.44 3.56
CA PHE A 273 2.85 -8.34 2.59
C PHE A 273 3.80 -7.18 2.91
N TYR A 274 3.26 -6.09 3.44
CA TYR A 274 4.03 -4.95 3.88
C TYR A 274 4.96 -5.31 5.04
N ASP A 275 4.45 -6.07 6.02
CA ASP A 275 5.21 -6.50 7.19
C ASP A 275 6.41 -7.39 6.82
N ILE A 276 6.27 -8.22 5.78
CA ILE A 276 7.36 -9.06 5.27
C ILE A 276 8.48 -8.21 4.67
N LEU A 277 8.13 -7.13 3.95
CA LEU A 277 9.09 -6.32 3.22
C LEU A 277 9.81 -5.32 4.13
N TYR A 278 9.08 -4.65 5.01
CA TYR A 278 9.58 -3.48 5.72
C TYR A 278 10.24 -3.78 7.05
N TYR A 279 9.74 -4.76 7.82
CA TYR A 279 10.25 -5.02 9.15
C TYR A 279 11.33 -6.09 9.17
N ASP A 280 12.39 -5.87 9.94
CA ASP A 280 13.44 -6.88 10.17
C ASP A 280 12.91 -8.06 10.97
N SER A 281 12.06 -7.79 11.95
CA SER A 281 11.41 -8.78 12.81
C SER A 281 10.14 -9.34 12.15
N TYR A 282 9.90 -10.65 12.33
CA TYR A 282 8.64 -11.28 11.94
C TYR A 282 7.47 -11.01 12.91
N GLN A 283 7.69 -10.25 13.99
CA GLN A 283 6.65 -10.02 15.00
C GLN A 283 5.41 -9.29 14.44
N PRO A 284 5.53 -8.20 13.64
CA PRO A 284 4.37 -7.57 13.01
C PRO A 284 3.61 -8.54 12.09
N PHE A 285 4.33 -9.29 11.27
CA PHE A 285 3.75 -10.29 10.38
C PHE A 285 2.94 -11.35 11.14
N ILE A 286 3.49 -11.90 12.24
CA ILE A 286 2.79 -12.89 13.08
C ILE A 286 1.53 -12.28 13.72
N THR A 287 1.61 -11.02 14.16
CA THR A 287 0.46 -10.30 14.72
C THR A 287 -0.65 -10.14 13.67
N THR A 288 -0.31 -9.72 12.45
CA THR A 288 -1.25 -9.60 11.34
C THR A 288 -1.85 -10.94 10.94
N CYS A 289 -1.05 -12.03 10.93
CA CYS A 289 -1.56 -13.39 10.74
C CYS A 289 -2.58 -13.77 11.81
N ALA A 290 -2.29 -13.48 13.09
CA ALA A 290 -3.20 -13.80 14.20
C ALA A 290 -4.53 -13.04 14.09
N ILE A 291 -4.49 -11.75 13.69
CA ILE A 291 -5.69 -10.93 13.43
C ILE A 291 -6.52 -11.56 12.31
N LEU A 292 -5.90 -11.89 11.17
CA LEU A 292 -6.59 -12.52 10.04
C LEU A 292 -7.20 -13.86 10.39
N LEU A 293 -6.51 -14.69 11.17
CA LEU A 293 -7.04 -15.98 11.63
C LEU A 293 -8.21 -15.80 12.60
N ALA A 294 -8.14 -14.82 13.51
CA ALA A 294 -9.24 -14.49 14.40
C ALA A 294 -10.48 -14.01 13.61
N MET A 295 -10.30 -13.11 12.64
CA MET A 295 -11.37 -12.69 11.74
C MET A 295 -11.96 -13.85 10.94
N SER A 296 -11.10 -14.74 10.44
CA SER A 296 -11.51 -15.95 9.70
C SER A 296 -12.37 -16.86 10.56
N ALA A 297 -11.98 -17.06 11.81
CA ALA A 297 -12.73 -17.88 12.76
C ALA A 297 -14.12 -17.28 13.03
N VAL A 298 -14.20 -15.97 13.24
CA VAL A 298 -15.48 -15.25 13.44
C VAL A 298 -16.38 -15.41 12.21
N PHE A 299 -15.86 -15.15 11.01
CA PHE A 299 -16.62 -15.26 9.76
C PHE A 299 -17.09 -16.70 9.51
N LEU A 300 -16.23 -17.67 9.70
CA LEU A 300 -16.55 -19.08 9.47
C LEU A 300 -17.60 -19.58 10.45
N LEU A 301 -17.44 -19.29 11.75
CA LEU A 301 -18.40 -19.67 12.79
C LEU A 301 -19.75 -19.02 12.55
N ALA A 302 -19.80 -17.74 12.23
CA ALA A 302 -21.02 -17.03 11.90
C ALA A 302 -21.70 -17.64 10.65
N GLY A 303 -20.92 -17.89 9.58
CA GLY A 303 -21.42 -18.52 8.37
C GLY A 303 -22.01 -19.93 8.63
N ILE A 304 -21.30 -20.75 9.37
CA ILE A 304 -21.80 -22.10 9.75
C ILE A 304 -23.07 -22.01 10.62
N ALA A 305 -23.11 -21.08 11.58
CA ALA A 305 -24.29 -20.88 12.43
C ALA A 305 -25.50 -20.46 11.60
N MET A 306 -25.32 -19.57 10.61
CA MET A 306 -26.37 -19.16 9.70
C MET A 306 -26.85 -20.33 8.83
N LEU A 307 -25.94 -21.11 8.26
CA LEU A 307 -26.28 -22.29 7.45
C LEU A 307 -27.01 -23.37 8.25
N ARG A 308 -26.65 -23.58 9.52
CA ARG A 308 -27.35 -24.54 10.40
C ARG A 308 -28.76 -24.12 10.75
N ARG A 309 -29.06 -22.81 10.84
CA ARG A 309 -30.39 -22.29 11.14
C ARG A 309 -31.33 -22.27 9.94
N GLN A 310 -30.81 -22.39 8.72
CA GLN A 310 -31.64 -22.43 7.52
C GLN A 310 -32.41 -23.76 7.45
N ARG A 311 -33.72 -23.66 7.61
CA ARG A 311 -34.67 -24.75 7.35
C ARG A 311 -35.26 -24.48 5.96
N TYR A 312 -35.26 -25.48 5.12
CA TYR A 312 -35.91 -25.43 3.81
C TYR A 312 -37.37 -25.83 4.00
N GLU A 313 -38.29 -24.88 3.91
CA GLU A 313 -39.70 -25.08 4.19
C GLU A 313 -40.45 -25.82 3.07
N HIS A 314 -39.84 -26.03 1.92
CA HIS A 314 -40.42 -26.66 0.75
C HIS A 314 -39.46 -27.62 0.06
N LEU A 315 -39.23 -28.78 0.63
CA LEU A 315 -38.69 -29.98 -0.01
C LEU A 315 -39.72 -31.11 0.04
#